data_17100f8abd9748f8c96064c83d5bda07
#
_entry.id   17100f8abd9748f8c96064c83d5bda07
#
_cell.length_a   1.000
_cell.length_b   1.000
_cell.length_c   1.000
_cell.angle_alpha   90.00
_cell.angle_beta   90.00
_cell.angle_gamma   90.00
#
_symmetry.space_group_name_H-M   'P 1'
#
loop_
_entity.id
_entity.type
_entity.pdbx_description
1 polymer ?
#
loop_
_entity_poly.entity_id
_entity_poly.type
_entity_poly.pdbx_seq_one_letter_code
_entity_poly.pdbx_strand_id
1 'polypeptide(L)'
;MTRVLVAGVDTSTQSTKVRITDAATGEQVRFGQAKHPDGTSVNPEFWWEAFTKAAEQAGGLDDVAALAVGGQQHGMVILDKQGNVIRDAMLWNDTSSAPQAAALIDKLGTAPAEGDEPDDVTARGKQRWVKAVGSSPVASYTLTKVA
;
A
#
# COMPACT_ATOMS: atom_id res chain seq x y z
N MET A 1 18.87 34.09 -5.15
CA MET A 1 18.06 33.06 -5.86
C MET A 1 16.91 32.71 -4.94
N THR A 2 15.70 32.62 -5.47
CA THR A 2 14.53 32.21 -4.68
C THR A 2 14.67 30.72 -4.37
N ARG A 3 14.57 30.34 -3.09
CA ARG A 3 14.61 28.96 -2.64
C ARG A 3 13.38 28.21 -3.16
N VAL A 4 13.56 27.09 -3.85
CA VAL A 4 12.47 26.24 -4.34
C VAL A 4 12.29 25.09 -3.36
N LEU A 5 11.10 24.99 -2.78
CA LEU A 5 10.74 23.93 -1.82
C LEU A 5 9.98 22.81 -2.50
N VAL A 6 10.29 21.58 -2.12
CA VAL A 6 9.57 20.37 -2.53
C VAL A 6 9.20 19.52 -1.31
N ALA A 7 8.09 18.81 -1.39
CA ALA A 7 7.60 17.96 -0.30
C ALA A 7 7.67 16.47 -0.68
N GLY A 8 8.17 15.67 0.24
CA GLY A 8 8.02 14.22 0.25
C GLY A 8 7.04 13.80 1.33
N VAL A 9 6.06 12.96 0.97
CA VAL A 9 5.11 12.36 1.91
C VAL A 9 5.38 10.88 2.00
N ASP A 10 5.57 10.37 3.22
CA ASP A 10 5.65 8.94 3.54
C ASP A 10 4.42 8.58 4.38
N THR A 11 3.45 7.87 3.79
CA THR A 11 2.31 7.32 4.52
C THR A 11 2.48 5.82 4.67
N SER A 12 3.18 5.43 5.72
CA SER A 12 3.48 4.04 6.07
C SER A 12 2.45 3.46 7.06
N THR A 13 2.70 2.28 7.62
CA THR A 13 1.73 1.59 8.49
C THR A 13 1.40 2.37 9.77
N GLN A 14 2.38 3.04 10.37
CA GLN A 14 2.25 3.63 11.71
C GLN A 14 2.02 5.14 11.71
N SER A 15 2.36 5.82 10.64
CA SER A 15 2.29 7.28 10.58
C SER A 15 2.39 7.82 9.16
N THR A 16 1.87 9.03 8.96
CA THR A 16 2.21 9.88 7.82
C THR A 16 3.25 10.91 8.23
N LYS A 17 4.28 11.07 7.40
CA LYS A 17 5.33 12.07 7.54
C LYS A 17 5.33 12.99 6.34
N VAL A 18 5.48 14.28 6.57
CA VAL A 18 5.66 15.31 5.54
C VAL A 18 7.02 15.95 5.76
N ARG A 19 7.90 15.81 4.78
CA ARG A 19 9.23 16.41 4.78
C ARG A 19 9.33 17.43 3.68
N ILE A 20 9.62 18.67 4.02
CA ILE A 20 9.83 19.77 3.07
C ILE A 20 11.33 20.05 2.97
N THR A 21 11.86 20.01 1.76
CA THR A 21 13.28 20.16 1.47
C THR A 21 13.52 21.26 0.44
N ASP A 22 14.70 21.82 0.51
CA ASP A 22 15.23 22.66 -0.58
C ASP A 22 15.58 21.78 -1.79
N ALA A 23 14.98 22.06 -2.94
CA ALA A 23 15.16 21.26 -4.15
C ALA A 23 16.61 21.28 -4.69
N ALA A 24 17.37 22.32 -4.40
CA ALA A 24 18.74 22.44 -4.89
C ALA A 24 19.76 21.70 -4.00
N THR A 25 19.53 21.67 -2.68
CA THR A 25 20.51 21.14 -1.71
C THR A 25 20.08 19.82 -1.07
N GLY A 26 18.78 19.48 -1.09
CA GLY A 26 18.21 18.36 -0.34
C GLY A 26 18.10 18.60 1.17
N GLU A 27 18.46 19.78 1.64
CA GLU A 27 18.36 20.13 3.07
C GLU A 27 16.91 20.12 3.54
N GLN A 28 16.64 19.45 4.66
CA GLN A 28 15.34 19.49 5.30
C GLN A 28 15.08 20.86 5.90
N VAL A 29 14.02 21.51 5.43
CA VAL A 29 13.61 22.84 5.90
C VAL A 29 12.57 22.76 6.98
N ARG A 30 11.56 21.88 6.78
CA ARG A 30 10.43 21.68 7.70
C ARG A 30 10.04 20.21 7.73
N PHE A 31 9.39 19.80 8.80
CA PHE A 31 8.94 18.42 8.99
C PHE A 31 7.69 18.37 9.85
N GLY A 32 6.80 17.44 9.55
CA GLY A 32 5.65 17.09 10.38
C GLY A 32 5.37 15.61 10.33
N GLN A 33 4.75 15.08 11.38
CA GLN A 33 4.38 13.67 11.49
C GLN A 33 3.12 13.51 12.32
N ALA A 34 2.21 12.64 11.85
CA ALA A 34 1.02 12.25 12.59
C ALA A 34 0.87 10.72 12.59
N LYS A 35 0.48 10.16 13.73
CA LYS A 35 0.30 8.72 13.90
C LYS A 35 -0.98 8.23 13.24
N HIS A 36 -0.96 6.98 12.77
CA HIS A 36 -2.15 6.22 12.40
C HIS A 36 -2.66 5.40 13.59
N PRO A 37 -3.93 4.97 13.58
CA PRO A 37 -4.42 3.96 14.49
C PRO A 37 -3.64 2.65 14.37
N ASP A 38 -3.49 1.93 15.49
CA ASP A 38 -2.89 0.60 15.49
C ASP A 38 -3.88 -0.43 14.91
N GLY A 39 -3.36 -1.50 14.31
CA GLY A 39 -4.16 -2.61 13.80
C GLY A 39 -3.67 -3.19 12.49
N THR A 40 -4.45 -4.13 11.95
CA THR A 40 -4.22 -4.75 10.63
C THR A 40 -5.24 -4.29 9.59
N SER A 41 -6.22 -3.47 10.02
CA SER A 41 -7.24 -2.85 9.18
C SER A 41 -7.50 -1.43 9.68
N VAL A 42 -7.73 -0.48 8.77
CA VAL A 42 -7.91 0.93 9.10
C VAL A 42 -8.84 1.62 8.11
N ASN A 43 -9.70 2.51 8.61
CA ASN A 43 -10.44 3.40 7.72
C ASN A 43 -9.46 4.34 6.99
N PRO A 44 -9.46 4.37 5.65
CA PRO A 44 -8.55 5.21 4.86
C PRO A 44 -8.62 6.71 5.18
N GLU A 45 -9.72 7.20 5.74
CA GLU A 45 -9.86 8.60 6.14
C GLU A 45 -8.82 9.02 7.20
N PHE A 46 -8.41 8.09 8.06
CA PHE A 46 -7.32 8.36 9.03
C PHE A 46 -5.99 8.68 8.36
N TRP A 47 -5.73 8.15 7.16
CA TRP A 47 -4.52 8.51 6.41
C TRP A 47 -4.59 9.95 5.91
N TRP A 48 -5.76 10.39 5.45
CA TRP A 48 -5.97 11.77 5.03
C TRP A 48 -5.87 12.74 6.20
N GLU A 49 -6.49 12.42 7.34
CA GLU A 49 -6.36 13.21 8.56
C GLU A 49 -4.90 13.31 9.03
N ALA A 50 -4.17 12.18 9.02
CA ALA A 50 -2.77 12.15 9.40
C ALA A 50 -1.90 12.98 8.44
N PHE A 51 -2.18 12.93 7.14
CA PHE A 51 -1.51 13.78 6.15
C PHE A 51 -1.78 15.26 6.43
N THR A 52 -3.03 15.65 6.65
CA THR A 52 -3.40 17.03 6.96
C THR A 52 -2.68 17.55 8.22
N LYS A 53 -2.71 16.76 9.30
CA LYS A 53 -2.01 17.10 10.55
C LYS A 53 -0.49 17.22 10.37
N ALA A 54 0.11 16.29 9.62
CA ALA A 54 1.55 16.34 9.34
C ALA A 54 1.94 17.54 8.46
N ALA A 55 1.11 17.87 7.47
CA ALA A 55 1.32 19.06 6.63
C ALA A 55 1.19 20.36 7.43
N GLU A 56 0.20 20.48 8.32
CA GLU A 56 0.04 21.63 9.24
C GLU A 56 1.26 21.78 10.16
N GLN A 57 1.74 20.67 10.76
CA GLN A 57 2.95 20.69 11.59
C GLN A 57 4.20 21.12 10.82
N ALA A 58 4.26 20.77 9.53
CA ALA A 58 5.33 21.22 8.64
C ALA A 58 5.17 22.69 8.20
N GLY A 59 4.18 23.41 8.68
CA GLY A 59 3.93 24.83 8.37
C GLY A 59 3.16 25.05 7.06
N GLY A 60 2.42 24.05 6.59
CA GLY A 60 1.63 24.12 5.36
C GLY A 60 2.42 23.76 4.10
N LEU A 61 1.73 23.76 2.97
CA LEU A 61 2.27 23.38 1.66
C LEU A 61 2.13 24.48 0.60
N ASP A 62 1.65 25.68 0.96
CA ASP A 62 1.33 26.74 -0.01
C ASP A 62 2.53 27.27 -0.78
N ASP A 63 3.74 27.15 -0.21
CA ASP A 63 5.01 27.58 -0.79
C ASP A 63 5.80 26.41 -1.42
N VAL A 64 5.18 25.22 -1.52
CA VAL A 64 5.80 24.01 -2.07
C VAL A 64 5.52 23.91 -3.57
N ALA A 65 6.58 23.84 -4.38
CA ALA A 65 6.48 23.81 -5.84
C ALA A 65 6.06 22.42 -6.39
N ALA A 66 6.36 21.33 -5.66
CA ALA A 66 6.02 19.97 -6.06
C ALA A 66 5.94 19.05 -4.85
N LEU A 67 5.09 18.02 -4.96
CA LEU A 67 4.88 17.01 -3.93
C LEU A 67 4.94 15.62 -4.55
N ALA A 68 5.61 14.68 -3.85
CA ALA A 68 5.60 13.26 -4.17
C ALA A 68 5.16 12.45 -2.95
N VAL A 69 4.40 11.37 -3.20
CA VAL A 69 3.86 10.51 -2.14
C VAL A 69 4.39 9.09 -2.30
N GLY A 70 4.94 8.55 -1.23
CA GLY A 70 5.20 7.13 -1.03
C GLY A 70 4.24 6.58 0.02
N GLY A 71 3.75 5.36 -0.18
CA GLY A 71 2.80 4.72 0.72
C GLY A 71 3.10 3.25 0.95
N GLN A 72 2.45 2.67 1.94
CA GLN A 72 2.51 1.24 2.18
C GLN A 72 1.91 0.45 1.00
N GLN A 73 2.48 -0.70 0.71
CA GLN A 73 2.02 -1.57 -0.36
C GLN A 73 0.80 -2.41 0.07
N HIS A 74 0.03 -2.88 -0.91
CA HIS A 74 -1.05 -3.86 -0.74
C HIS A 74 -2.22 -3.45 0.15
N GLY A 75 -2.27 -2.21 0.62
CA GLY A 75 -3.49 -1.63 1.21
C GLY A 75 -4.48 -1.32 0.10
N MET A 76 -5.69 -1.90 0.18
CA MET A 76 -6.72 -1.69 -0.83
C MET A 76 -7.82 -0.78 -0.29
N VAL A 77 -7.97 0.40 -0.87
CA VAL A 77 -9.07 1.32 -0.60
C VAL A 77 -10.20 1.06 -1.59
N ILE A 78 -11.41 0.82 -1.09
CA ILE A 78 -12.61 0.63 -1.90
C ILE A 78 -13.57 1.77 -1.60
N LEU A 79 -13.96 2.47 -2.66
CA LEU A 79 -14.90 3.59 -2.60
C LEU A 79 -16.16 3.28 -3.41
N ASP A 80 -17.30 3.83 -2.98
CA ASP A 80 -18.51 3.85 -3.78
C ASP A 80 -18.44 4.91 -4.89
N LYS A 81 -19.53 5.02 -5.68
CA LYS A 81 -19.60 6.00 -6.78
C LYS A 81 -19.61 7.46 -6.29
N GLN A 82 -19.90 7.69 -5.04
CA GLN A 82 -19.92 9.00 -4.39
C GLN A 82 -18.58 9.33 -3.71
N GLY A 83 -17.64 8.37 -3.67
CA GLY A 83 -16.34 8.52 -3.02
C GLY A 83 -16.32 8.14 -1.55
N ASN A 84 -17.41 7.56 -1.01
CA ASN A 84 -17.44 7.10 0.38
C ASN A 84 -16.69 5.77 0.52
N VAL A 85 -16.01 5.60 1.64
CA VAL A 85 -15.31 4.35 1.98
C VAL A 85 -16.34 3.24 2.22
N ILE A 86 -16.25 2.14 1.46
CA ILE A 86 -17.15 0.98 1.60
C ILE A 86 -16.78 0.13 2.81
N ARG A 87 -15.48 -0.02 3.08
CA ARG A 87 -14.95 -0.76 4.22
C ARG A 87 -13.53 -0.33 4.56
N ASP A 88 -13.08 -0.68 5.75
CA ASP A 88 -11.71 -0.49 6.16
C ASP A 88 -10.72 -1.19 5.22
N ALA A 89 -9.59 -0.54 4.97
CA ALA A 89 -8.51 -1.11 4.19
C ALA A 89 -7.73 -2.13 5.02
N MET A 90 -7.68 -3.37 4.57
CA MET A 90 -6.81 -4.39 5.14
C MET A 90 -5.36 -4.06 4.77
N LEU A 91 -4.49 -3.97 5.77
CA LEU A 91 -3.08 -3.64 5.60
C LEU A 91 -2.26 -4.84 5.09
N TRP A 92 -1.00 -4.62 4.78
CA TRP A 92 -0.08 -5.67 4.31
C TRP A 92 0.18 -6.77 5.36
N ASN A 93 0.04 -6.45 6.65
CA ASN A 93 0.20 -7.37 7.78
C ASN A 93 -1.11 -8.07 8.18
N ASP A 94 -2.22 -7.84 7.48
CA ASP A 94 -3.47 -8.57 7.66
C ASP A 94 -3.39 -9.93 6.98
N THR A 95 -3.72 -10.99 7.72
CA THR A 95 -3.67 -12.37 7.24
C THR A 95 -5.05 -12.99 7.02
N SER A 96 -6.13 -12.22 7.17
CA SER A 96 -7.51 -12.72 7.07
C SER A 96 -7.85 -13.30 5.70
N SER A 97 -7.16 -12.87 4.63
CA SER A 97 -7.31 -13.40 3.26
C SER A 97 -6.41 -14.60 2.92
N ALA A 98 -5.85 -15.30 3.93
CA ALA A 98 -5.06 -16.52 3.70
C ALA A 98 -5.86 -17.64 3.00
N PRO A 99 -7.15 -17.90 3.33
CA PRO A 99 -7.96 -18.87 2.61
C PRO A 99 -8.12 -18.53 1.12
N GLN A 100 -8.29 -17.25 0.77
CA GLN A 100 -8.37 -16.80 -0.61
C GLN A 100 -7.06 -16.98 -1.37
N ALA A 101 -5.92 -16.74 -0.69
CA ALA A 101 -4.62 -17.02 -1.27
C ALA A 101 -4.45 -18.49 -1.64
N ALA A 102 -4.83 -19.41 -0.73
CA ALA A 102 -4.81 -20.85 -0.98
C ALA A 102 -5.73 -21.23 -2.15
N ALA A 103 -6.97 -20.74 -2.13
CA ALA A 103 -7.95 -21.01 -3.18
C ALA A 103 -7.47 -20.54 -4.58
N LEU A 104 -6.84 -19.38 -4.67
CA LEU A 104 -6.27 -18.86 -5.93
C LEU A 104 -5.12 -19.74 -6.44
N ILE A 105 -4.27 -20.22 -5.54
CA ILE A 105 -3.17 -21.14 -5.88
C ILE A 105 -3.74 -22.45 -6.43
N ASP A 106 -4.65 -23.08 -5.71
CA ASP A 106 -5.23 -24.38 -6.08
C ASP A 106 -6.04 -24.28 -7.37
N LYS A 107 -6.80 -23.19 -7.54
CA LYS A 107 -7.55 -22.94 -8.77
C LYS A 107 -6.64 -22.94 -10.01
N LEU A 108 -5.47 -22.34 -9.95
CA LEU A 108 -4.54 -22.34 -11.07
C LEU A 108 -3.83 -23.70 -11.23
N GLY A 109 -3.72 -24.49 -10.17
CA GLY A 109 -3.10 -25.81 -10.17
C GLY A 109 -4.01 -26.97 -10.59
N THR A 110 -5.35 -26.79 -10.59
CA THR A 110 -6.32 -27.90 -10.79
C THR A 110 -6.36 -28.47 -12.20
N ALA A 111 -6.02 -27.71 -13.23
CA ALA A 111 -6.01 -28.20 -14.61
C ALA A 111 -4.60 -28.65 -15.00
N PRO A 112 -4.24 -29.96 -14.92
CA PRO A 112 -2.94 -30.42 -15.34
C PRO A 112 -2.74 -30.16 -16.84
N ALA A 113 -1.53 -29.76 -17.22
CA ALA A 113 -1.13 -29.61 -18.61
C ALA A 113 0.14 -30.42 -18.86
N GLU A 114 0.40 -30.74 -20.13
CA GLU A 114 1.61 -31.49 -20.50
C GLU A 114 2.88 -30.73 -20.04
N GLY A 115 3.78 -31.44 -19.37
CA GLY A 115 5.00 -30.87 -18.82
C GLY A 115 4.86 -30.20 -17.45
N ASP A 116 3.70 -30.33 -16.79
CA ASP A 116 3.55 -29.88 -15.40
C ASP A 116 4.34 -30.77 -14.43
N GLU A 117 5.17 -30.13 -13.65
CA GLU A 117 5.83 -30.62 -12.46
C GLU A 117 5.62 -29.56 -11.36
N PRO A 118 5.29 -29.93 -10.14
CA PRO A 118 5.02 -31.25 -9.57
C PRO A 118 3.55 -31.70 -9.72
N ASP A 119 3.26 -32.98 -9.41
CA ASP A 119 1.89 -33.55 -9.45
C ASP A 119 0.93 -32.96 -8.42
N ASP A 120 1.46 -32.41 -7.35
CA ASP A 120 0.65 -31.78 -6.30
C ASP A 120 0.01 -30.46 -6.80
N VAL A 121 -1.31 -30.34 -6.62
CA VAL A 121 -2.12 -29.18 -7.10
C VAL A 121 -1.58 -27.86 -6.57
N THR A 122 -1.31 -27.79 -5.29
CA THR A 122 -0.85 -26.55 -4.66
C THR A 122 0.55 -26.16 -5.14
N ALA A 123 1.46 -27.14 -5.24
CA ALA A 123 2.82 -26.89 -5.72
C ALA A 123 2.82 -26.46 -7.21
N ARG A 124 2.02 -27.12 -8.03
CA ARG A 124 1.80 -26.76 -9.44
C ARG A 124 1.19 -25.36 -9.57
N GLY A 125 0.20 -25.05 -8.77
CA GLY A 125 -0.40 -23.70 -8.73
C GLY A 125 0.61 -22.62 -8.38
N LYS A 126 1.44 -22.83 -7.36
CA LYS A 126 2.51 -21.89 -7.00
C LYS A 126 3.50 -21.69 -8.14
N GLN A 127 3.93 -22.76 -8.78
CA GLN A 127 4.86 -22.70 -9.91
C GLN A 127 4.29 -21.88 -11.08
N ARG A 128 3.01 -22.10 -11.42
CA ARG A 128 2.32 -21.36 -12.47
C ARG A 128 2.18 -19.86 -12.15
N TRP A 129 1.83 -19.52 -10.90
CA TRP A 129 1.79 -18.15 -10.45
C TRP A 129 3.16 -17.48 -10.57
N VAL A 130 4.22 -18.12 -10.07
CA VAL A 130 5.59 -17.60 -10.18
C VAL A 130 6.01 -17.42 -11.63
N LYS A 131 5.69 -18.38 -12.52
CA LYS A 131 5.99 -18.30 -13.95
C LYS A 131 5.24 -17.15 -14.64
N ALA A 132 3.99 -16.91 -14.26
CA ALA A 132 3.14 -15.90 -14.89
C ALA A 132 3.45 -14.47 -14.44
N VAL A 133 3.68 -14.26 -13.13
CA VAL A 133 3.78 -12.91 -12.54
C VAL A 133 4.96 -12.72 -11.58
N GLY A 134 5.87 -13.67 -11.49
CA GLY A 134 7.07 -13.61 -10.66
C GLY A 134 6.85 -13.90 -9.17
N SER A 135 5.62 -14.21 -8.74
CA SER A 135 5.27 -14.40 -7.33
C SER A 135 4.05 -15.29 -7.16
N SER A 136 3.94 -15.98 -6.03
CA SER A 136 2.74 -16.74 -5.64
C SER A 136 1.87 -15.91 -4.69
N PRO A 137 0.53 -15.99 -4.77
CA PRO A 137 -0.37 -15.28 -3.86
C PRO A 137 -0.09 -15.57 -2.39
N VAL A 138 -0.09 -14.51 -1.58
CA VAL A 138 -0.05 -14.57 -0.11
C VAL A 138 -1.08 -13.61 0.46
N ALA A 139 -1.52 -13.84 1.70
CA ALA A 139 -2.58 -13.06 2.34
C ALA A 139 -2.36 -11.53 2.34
N SER A 140 -1.10 -11.09 2.37
CA SER A 140 -0.77 -9.66 2.34
C SER A 140 -1.06 -8.97 1.01
N TYR A 141 -1.18 -9.73 -0.11
CA TYR A 141 -1.36 -9.14 -1.43
C TYR A 141 -2.78 -8.62 -1.65
N THR A 142 -2.89 -7.49 -2.35
CA THR A 142 -4.19 -6.89 -2.73
C THR A 142 -5.10 -7.89 -3.45
N LEU A 143 -4.53 -8.72 -4.34
CA LEU A 143 -5.25 -9.74 -5.09
C LEU A 143 -6.10 -10.65 -4.20
N THR A 144 -5.56 -11.09 -3.06
CA THR A 144 -6.25 -12.01 -2.14
C THR A 144 -7.33 -11.33 -1.31
N LYS A 145 -7.29 -10.01 -1.20
CA LYS A 145 -8.29 -9.19 -0.49
C LYS A 145 -9.50 -8.87 -1.38
N VAL A 146 -9.37 -9.06 -2.69
CA VAL A 146 -10.44 -8.87 -3.69
C VAL A 146 -11.15 -10.19 -3.98
N ALA A 147 -10.49 -11.32 -3.81
CA ALA A 147 -10.99 -12.67 -4.12
C ALA A 147 -12.04 -13.21 -3.06
#